data_2a186403e03892942c3f5e4c3ad38a52
#
_entry.id   2a186403e03892942c3f5e4c3ad38a52
#
_cell.length_a   1.000
_cell.length_b   1.000
_cell.length_c   1.000
_cell.angle_alpha   90.00
_cell.angle_beta   90.00
_cell.angle_gamma   90.00
#
_symmetry.space_group_name_H-M   'P 1'
#
loop_
_entity.id
_entity.type
_entity.pdbx_description
1 polymer ?
#
loop_
_entity_poly.entity_id
_entity_poly.type
_entity_poly.pdbx_seq_one_letter_code
_entity_poly.pdbx_strand_id
1 'polypeptide(L)'
;MNLEKELETQKNSLANLEAILSAQEKERKRIADDLHDEIGATLTLVQKNLNYIRNKPQQNEHHAESELSQSIQLVDRSIQSIRNISKELIPNQVIQLGIVKAIQHHVEIMSKSAFSNCVFETDVAIELNIESEEAVDLYRIYLELITNIIKHSGSTKIVVKCTKIENLFVLVLMHNGIGLTEQDYLDKQANSMGLGLKSVSNRVKRIGANIHFEKSDDGYSIELRYPFNA
;
A
#
# COMPACT_ATOMS: atom_id res chain seq x y z
N MET A 1 33.92 -0.18 36.13
CA MET A 1 32.56 0.39 36.21
C MET A 1 31.99 0.89 34.88
N ASN A 2 32.76 1.57 33.99
CA ASN A 2 32.26 1.96 32.65
C ASN A 2 32.19 0.77 31.67
N LEU A 3 33.22 -0.09 31.65
CA LEU A 3 33.33 -1.21 30.72
C LEU A 3 32.26 -2.28 30.94
N GLU A 4 31.89 -2.54 32.19
CA GLU A 4 30.84 -3.50 32.55
C GLU A 4 29.46 -3.01 32.12
N LYS A 5 29.17 -1.70 32.28
CA LYS A 5 27.93 -1.08 31.80
C LYS A 5 27.81 -1.10 30.28
N GLU A 6 28.92 -0.85 29.57
CA GLU A 6 28.95 -0.94 28.10
C GLU A 6 28.70 -2.37 27.62
N LEU A 7 29.31 -3.36 28.26
CA LEU A 7 29.13 -4.78 27.93
C LEU A 7 27.68 -5.24 28.19
N GLU A 8 27.08 -4.78 29.27
CA GLU A 8 25.69 -5.07 29.61
C GLU A 8 24.70 -4.43 28.62
N THR A 9 24.98 -3.19 28.20
CA THR A 9 24.20 -2.49 27.17
C THR A 9 24.30 -3.19 25.81
N GLN A 10 25.49 -3.64 25.43
CA GLN A 10 25.68 -4.40 24.18
C GLN A 10 24.98 -5.76 24.23
N LYS A 11 25.06 -6.49 25.37
CA LYS A 11 24.31 -7.75 25.53
C LYS A 11 22.81 -7.57 25.44
N ASN A 12 22.27 -6.54 26.06
CA ASN A 12 20.83 -6.23 26.00
C ASN A 12 20.40 -5.84 24.56
N SER A 13 21.23 -5.08 23.85
CA SER A 13 20.98 -4.73 22.44
C SER A 13 21.01 -5.97 21.53
N LEU A 14 21.95 -6.88 21.74
CA LEU A 14 22.02 -8.15 20.99
C LEU A 14 20.80 -9.03 21.28
N ALA A 15 20.42 -9.19 22.54
CA ALA A 15 19.23 -9.99 22.91
C ALA A 15 17.93 -9.40 22.33
N ASN A 16 17.82 -8.07 22.31
CA ASN A 16 16.70 -7.38 21.65
C ASN A 16 16.69 -7.62 20.13
N LEU A 17 17.85 -7.57 19.49
CA LEU A 17 17.98 -7.84 18.04
C LEU A 17 17.59 -9.29 17.72
N GLU A 18 18.06 -10.26 18.50
CA GLU A 18 17.71 -11.68 18.34
C GLU A 18 16.20 -11.91 18.55
N ALA A 19 15.60 -11.26 19.53
CA ALA A 19 14.16 -11.34 19.79
C ALA A 19 13.34 -10.75 18.61
N ILE A 20 13.78 -9.62 18.03
CA ILE A 20 13.16 -8.99 16.87
C ILE A 20 13.28 -9.91 15.65
N LEU A 21 14.46 -10.47 15.38
CA LEU A 21 14.67 -11.38 14.25
C LEU A 21 13.83 -12.65 14.38
N SER A 22 13.77 -13.24 15.59
CA SER A 22 12.95 -14.42 15.86
C SER A 22 11.46 -14.14 15.69
N ALA A 23 10.97 -12.98 16.15
CA ALA A 23 9.58 -12.56 15.95
C ALA A 23 9.27 -12.36 14.45
N GLN A 24 10.22 -11.80 13.71
CA GLN A 24 10.11 -11.59 12.27
C GLN A 24 10.05 -12.90 11.48
N GLU A 25 10.88 -13.89 11.84
CA GLU A 25 10.84 -15.22 11.22
C GLU A 25 9.54 -15.96 11.51
N LYS A 26 9.03 -15.87 12.74
CA LYS A 26 7.73 -16.44 13.11
C LYS A 26 6.59 -15.81 12.32
N GLU A 27 6.60 -14.51 12.18
CA GLU A 27 5.57 -13.78 11.43
C GLU A 27 5.64 -14.09 9.93
N ARG A 28 6.83 -14.14 9.34
CA ARG A 28 7.01 -14.58 7.93
C ARG A 28 6.48 -15.98 7.70
N LYS A 29 6.72 -16.90 8.63
CA LYS A 29 6.22 -18.27 8.55
C LYS A 29 4.71 -18.31 8.66
N ARG A 30 4.12 -17.62 9.64
CA ARG A 30 2.65 -17.50 9.79
C ARG A 30 1.98 -16.99 8.52
N ILE A 31 2.54 -15.93 7.94
CA ILE A 31 2.02 -15.34 6.70
C ILE A 31 2.14 -16.30 5.51
N ALA A 32 3.26 -17.03 5.41
CA ALA A 32 3.43 -18.03 4.35
C ALA A 32 2.42 -19.17 4.49
N ASP A 33 2.15 -19.62 5.71
CA ASP A 33 1.18 -20.66 6.02
C ASP A 33 -0.26 -20.16 5.70
N ASP A 34 -0.63 -18.96 6.14
CA ASP A 34 -1.94 -18.33 5.85
C ASP A 34 -2.16 -18.13 4.34
N LEU A 35 -1.11 -17.69 3.61
CA LEU A 35 -1.16 -17.55 2.15
C LEU A 35 -1.34 -18.91 1.45
N HIS A 36 -0.61 -19.91 1.89
CA HIS A 36 -0.68 -21.24 1.31
C HIS A 36 -2.06 -21.89 1.52
N ASP A 37 -2.59 -21.79 2.72
CA ASP A 37 -3.82 -22.49 3.10
C ASP A 37 -5.06 -21.81 2.52
N GLU A 38 -5.18 -20.49 2.59
CA GLU A 38 -6.36 -19.78 2.13
C GLU A 38 -6.35 -19.58 0.61
N ILE A 39 -5.22 -19.12 0.06
CA ILE A 39 -5.12 -18.78 -1.36
C ILE A 39 -4.85 -20.02 -2.21
N GLY A 40 -3.98 -20.93 -1.74
CA GLY A 40 -3.67 -22.17 -2.43
C GLY A 40 -4.91 -23.05 -2.61
N ALA A 41 -5.72 -23.22 -1.57
CA ALA A 41 -6.98 -23.98 -1.64
C ALA A 41 -7.98 -23.34 -2.62
N THR A 42 -8.13 -22.00 -2.56
CA THR A 42 -9.06 -21.26 -3.43
C THR A 42 -8.64 -21.31 -4.91
N LEU A 43 -7.36 -21.12 -5.21
CA LEU A 43 -6.86 -21.23 -6.58
C LEU A 43 -6.96 -22.64 -7.15
N THR A 44 -6.80 -23.66 -6.30
CA THR A 44 -7.03 -25.07 -6.69
C THR A 44 -8.47 -25.30 -7.10
N LEU A 45 -9.44 -24.69 -6.41
CA LEU A 45 -10.86 -24.78 -6.75
C LEU A 45 -11.16 -24.08 -8.08
N VAL A 46 -10.62 -22.88 -8.29
CA VAL A 46 -10.70 -22.16 -9.57
C VAL A 46 -10.14 -22.99 -10.70
N GLN A 47 -8.98 -23.60 -10.52
CA GLN A 47 -8.35 -24.47 -11.53
C GLN A 47 -9.25 -25.68 -11.89
N LYS A 48 -9.88 -26.31 -10.88
CA LYS A 48 -10.83 -27.40 -11.12
C LYS A 48 -12.03 -26.94 -11.92
N ASN A 49 -12.64 -25.82 -11.59
CA ASN A 49 -13.79 -25.27 -12.30
C ASN A 49 -13.44 -24.92 -13.75
N LEU A 50 -12.31 -24.27 -13.99
CA LEU A 50 -11.85 -23.94 -15.33
C LEU A 50 -11.53 -25.21 -16.17
N ASN A 51 -10.92 -26.24 -15.57
CA ASN A 51 -10.70 -27.52 -16.23
C ASN A 51 -12.01 -28.24 -16.58
N TYR A 52 -13.01 -28.15 -15.70
CA TYR A 52 -14.33 -28.70 -15.96
C TYR A 52 -14.97 -28.04 -17.17
N ILE A 53 -14.98 -26.70 -17.24
CA ILE A 53 -15.51 -25.91 -18.35
C ILE A 53 -14.78 -26.29 -19.65
N ARG A 54 -13.44 -26.37 -19.62
CA ARG A 54 -12.62 -26.71 -20.80
C ARG A 54 -12.94 -28.09 -21.37
N ASN A 55 -13.20 -29.06 -20.51
CA ASN A 55 -13.37 -30.45 -20.92
C ASN A 55 -14.81 -30.83 -21.28
N LYS A 56 -15.81 -29.95 -21.04
CA LYS A 56 -17.23 -30.18 -21.37
C LYS A 56 -17.88 -28.97 -22.06
N PRO A 57 -17.38 -28.52 -23.21
CA PRO A 57 -17.79 -27.25 -23.81
C PRO A 57 -19.21 -27.23 -24.45
N GLN A 58 -19.95 -28.33 -24.56
CA GLN A 58 -21.15 -28.37 -25.41
C GLN A 58 -22.46 -28.85 -24.75
N GLN A 59 -22.49 -29.22 -23.46
CA GLN A 59 -23.70 -29.85 -22.92
C GLN A 59 -24.59 -28.97 -22.01
N ASN A 60 -24.09 -27.82 -21.50
CA ASN A 60 -24.93 -26.89 -20.72
C ASN A 60 -24.25 -25.51 -20.62
N GLU A 61 -24.55 -24.59 -21.52
CA GLU A 61 -24.04 -23.21 -21.50
C GLU A 61 -24.31 -22.51 -20.16
N HIS A 62 -25.51 -22.66 -19.60
CA HIS A 62 -25.87 -22.09 -18.29
C HIS A 62 -25.03 -22.64 -17.13
N HIS A 63 -24.60 -23.89 -17.20
CA HIS A 63 -23.77 -24.49 -16.15
C HIS A 63 -22.31 -24.00 -16.25
N ALA A 64 -21.79 -23.87 -17.46
CA ALA A 64 -20.46 -23.33 -17.72
C ALA A 64 -20.37 -21.84 -17.30
N GLU A 65 -21.39 -21.05 -17.55
CA GLU A 65 -21.48 -19.64 -17.18
C GLU A 65 -21.56 -19.48 -15.65
N SER A 66 -22.29 -20.36 -14.97
CA SER A 66 -22.35 -20.41 -13.49
C SER A 66 -20.97 -20.73 -12.89
N GLU A 67 -20.29 -21.76 -13.37
CA GLU A 67 -18.94 -22.16 -12.90
C GLU A 67 -17.90 -21.09 -13.19
N LEU A 68 -17.99 -20.40 -14.33
CA LEU A 68 -17.11 -19.27 -14.64
C LEU A 68 -17.34 -18.10 -13.66
N SER A 69 -18.61 -17.76 -13.41
CA SER A 69 -18.98 -16.71 -12.46
C SER A 69 -18.48 -17.02 -11.05
N GLN A 70 -18.63 -18.28 -10.60
CA GLN A 70 -18.08 -18.72 -9.31
C GLN A 70 -16.55 -18.63 -9.27
N SER A 71 -15.88 -19.01 -10.35
CA SER A 71 -14.42 -18.91 -10.44
C SER A 71 -13.94 -17.46 -10.33
N ILE A 72 -14.61 -16.53 -10.99
CA ILE A 72 -14.32 -15.09 -10.90
C ILE A 72 -14.49 -14.61 -9.45
N GLN A 73 -15.59 -14.97 -8.78
CA GLN A 73 -15.82 -14.60 -7.37
C GLN A 73 -14.74 -15.16 -6.44
N LEU A 74 -14.27 -16.38 -6.67
CA LEU A 74 -13.20 -17.01 -5.89
C LEU A 74 -11.87 -16.27 -6.10
N VAL A 75 -11.54 -15.88 -7.33
CA VAL A 75 -10.37 -15.06 -7.63
C VAL A 75 -10.46 -13.70 -6.93
N ASP A 76 -11.61 -13.03 -7.00
CA ASP A 76 -11.80 -11.75 -6.33
C ASP A 76 -11.63 -11.84 -4.81
N ARG A 77 -12.14 -12.90 -4.18
CA ARG A 77 -11.92 -13.17 -2.75
C ARG A 77 -10.43 -13.38 -2.45
N SER A 78 -9.72 -14.19 -3.24
CA SER A 78 -8.28 -14.41 -3.08
C SER A 78 -7.49 -13.11 -3.20
N ILE A 79 -7.83 -12.24 -4.14
CA ILE A 79 -7.23 -10.91 -4.30
C ILE A 79 -7.48 -10.06 -3.05
N GLN A 80 -8.66 -10.11 -2.45
CA GLN A 80 -8.95 -9.37 -1.22
C GLN A 80 -8.15 -9.93 -0.02
N SER A 81 -8.02 -11.26 0.11
CA SER A 81 -7.22 -11.90 1.16
C SER A 81 -5.74 -11.52 1.03
N ILE A 82 -5.16 -11.60 -0.19
CA ILE A 82 -3.78 -11.14 -0.45
C ILE A 82 -3.61 -9.67 -0.05
N ARG A 83 -4.58 -8.81 -0.39
CA ARG A 83 -4.52 -7.39 -0.03
C ARG A 83 -4.55 -7.17 1.48
N ASN A 84 -5.35 -7.94 2.21
CA ASN A 84 -5.43 -7.84 3.66
C ASN A 84 -4.11 -8.26 4.31
N ILE A 85 -3.56 -9.41 3.90
CA ILE A 85 -2.25 -9.90 4.38
C ILE A 85 -1.13 -8.91 4.00
N SER A 86 -1.11 -8.38 2.77
CA SER A 86 -0.18 -7.33 2.37
C SER A 86 -0.28 -6.07 3.24
N LYS A 87 -1.50 -5.67 3.64
CA LYS A 87 -1.70 -4.52 4.53
C LYS A 87 -1.10 -4.74 5.92
N GLU A 88 -1.03 -5.98 6.39
CA GLU A 88 -0.39 -6.34 7.67
C GLU A 88 1.15 -6.37 7.55
N LEU A 89 1.69 -6.74 6.37
CA LEU A 89 3.13 -6.79 6.10
C LEU A 89 3.81 -5.43 5.89
N ILE A 90 3.06 -4.46 5.38
CA ILE A 90 3.54 -3.12 5.04
C ILE A 90 4.19 -2.37 6.21
N PRO A 91 3.68 -2.43 7.47
CA PRO A 91 4.29 -1.75 8.59
C PRO A 91 5.78 -2.06 8.77
N ASN A 92 6.21 -3.30 8.54
CA ASN A 92 7.59 -3.73 8.75
C ASN A 92 8.59 -3.07 7.78
N GLN A 93 8.23 -2.88 6.52
CA GLN A 93 9.11 -2.19 5.57
C GLN A 93 9.29 -0.71 5.91
N VAL A 94 8.21 -0.04 6.33
CA VAL A 94 8.25 1.36 6.73
C VAL A 94 9.09 1.54 7.99
N ILE A 95 8.95 0.66 8.97
CA ILE A 95 9.70 0.70 10.22
C ILE A 95 11.20 0.48 9.98
N GLN A 96 11.55 -0.44 9.06
CA GLN A 96 12.96 -0.79 8.80
C GLN A 96 13.67 0.17 7.86
N LEU A 97 12.99 0.64 6.82
CA LEU A 97 13.60 1.43 5.74
C LEU A 97 13.28 2.92 5.85
N GLY A 98 12.32 3.30 6.66
CA GLY A 98 11.71 4.62 6.66
C GLY A 98 10.74 4.82 5.50
N ILE A 99 9.86 5.83 5.63
CA ILE A 99 8.74 6.05 4.70
C ILE A 99 9.19 6.33 3.27
N VAL A 100 10.22 7.15 3.07
CA VAL A 100 10.68 7.55 1.73
C VAL A 100 11.22 6.36 0.94
N LYS A 101 12.06 5.54 1.57
CA LYS A 101 12.59 4.32 0.94
C LYS A 101 11.52 3.27 0.70
N ALA A 102 10.52 3.16 1.58
CA ALA A 102 9.39 2.26 1.40
C ALA A 102 8.53 2.68 0.18
N ILE A 103 8.26 3.99 0.01
CA ILE A 103 7.57 4.54 -1.16
C ILE A 103 8.40 4.31 -2.43
N GLN A 104 9.70 4.63 -2.40
CA GLN A 104 10.60 4.41 -3.53
C GLN A 104 10.57 2.95 -4.00
N HIS A 105 10.75 2.01 -3.07
CA HIS A 105 10.73 0.58 -3.38
C HIS A 105 9.39 0.13 -4.00
N HIS A 106 8.27 0.66 -3.49
CA HIS A 106 6.95 0.36 -4.06
C HIS A 106 6.82 0.89 -5.50
N VAL A 107 7.28 2.12 -5.79
CA VAL A 107 7.28 2.70 -7.14
C VAL A 107 8.20 1.90 -8.09
N GLU A 108 9.35 1.45 -7.62
CA GLU A 108 10.26 0.59 -8.41
C GLU A 108 9.61 -0.74 -8.80
N ILE A 109 8.83 -1.35 -7.91
CA ILE A 109 8.05 -2.56 -8.21
C ILE A 109 6.98 -2.26 -9.25
N MET A 110 6.26 -1.15 -9.10
CA MET A 110 5.22 -0.73 -10.03
C MET A 110 5.79 -0.44 -11.43
N SER A 111 6.92 0.24 -11.52
CA SER A 111 7.56 0.58 -12.80
C SER A 111 8.05 -0.64 -13.59
N LYS A 112 8.33 -1.75 -12.91
CA LYS A 112 8.69 -3.04 -13.52
C LYS A 112 7.47 -3.87 -13.96
N SER A 113 6.27 -3.44 -13.63
CA SER A 113 5.00 -4.10 -13.95
C SER A 113 4.26 -3.38 -15.09
N ALA A 114 2.94 -3.50 -15.15
CA ALA A 114 2.08 -2.86 -16.17
C ALA A 114 2.11 -1.32 -16.14
N PHE A 115 2.69 -0.68 -15.12
CA PHE A 115 2.80 0.78 -14.97
C PHE A 115 4.24 1.26 -15.21
N SER A 116 4.82 0.96 -16.37
CA SER A 116 6.20 1.31 -16.74
C SER A 116 6.52 2.83 -16.72
N ASN A 117 5.51 3.68 -16.71
CA ASN A 117 5.64 5.14 -16.64
C ASN A 117 5.39 5.71 -15.23
N CYS A 118 5.58 4.89 -14.17
CA CYS A 118 5.58 5.39 -12.81
C CYS A 118 7.01 5.81 -12.42
N VAL A 119 7.17 7.08 -12.03
CA VAL A 119 8.48 7.67 -11.71
C VAL A 119 8.47 8.12 -10.24
N PHE A 120 9.57 7.86 -9.55
CA PHE A 120 9.81 8.37 -8.20
C PHE A 120 10.84 9.51 -8.27
N GLU A 121 10.50 10.64 -7.66
CA GLU A 121 11.38 11.79 -7.52
C GLU A 121 11.57 12.12 -6.04
N THR A 122 12.79 12.40 -5.64
CA THR A 122 13.09 12.91 -4.29
C THR A 122 14.29 13.84 -4.35
N ASP A 123 14.22 14.94 -3.62
CA ASP A 123 15.30 15.93 -3.51
C ASP A 123 16.24 15.60 -2.35
N VAL A 124 16.00 14.50 -1.64
CA VAL A 124 16.63 14.33 -0.33
C VAL A 124 17.09 12.91 -0.10
N ALA A 125 18.35 12.81 0.33
CA ALA A 125 18.76 11.73 1.24
C ALA A 125 18.06 12.02 2.58
N ILE A 126 16.76 11.72 2.67
CA ILE A 126 15.92 12.14 3.78
C ILE A 126 15.99 11.07 4.87
N GLU A 127 16.78 11.32 5.89
CA GLU A 127 16.48 10.78 7.20
C GLU A 127 15.42 11.68 7.84
N LEU A 128 14.18 11.20 7.79
CA LEU A 128 13.05 11.82 8.49
C LEU A 128 12.90 11.12 9.83
N ASN A 129 12.98 11.88 10.90
CA ASN A 129 12.64 11.38 12.23
C ASN A 129 11.11 11.42 12.42
N ILE A 130 10.41 10.50 11.76
CA ILE A 130 8.96 10.31 11.89
C ILE A 130 8.73 9.10 12.78
N GLU A 131 7.85 9.23 13.77
CA GLU A 131 7.48 8.11 14.64
C GLU A 131 6.90 6.96 13.82
N SER A 132 7.17 5.72 14.25
CA SER A 132 6.83 4.52 13.47
C SER A 132 5.34 4.40 13.16
N GLU A 133 4.47 4.77 14.08
CA GLU A 133 3.01 4.72 13.87
C GLU A 133 2.54 5.71 12.80
N GLU A 134 3.07 6.93 12.84
CA GLU A 134 2.75 7.98 11.88
C GLU A 134 3.32 7.68 10.50
N ALA A 135 4.55 7.13 10.45
CA ALA A 135 5.15 6.68 9.20
C ALA A 135 4.32 5.56 8.52
N VAL A 136 3.78 4.64 9.32
CA VAL A 136 2.87 3.59 8.85
C VAL A 136 1.56 4.19 8.31
N ASP A 137 0.99 5.17 9.00
CA ASP A 137 -0.23 5.84 8.55
C ASP A 137 -0.01 6.63 7.25
N LEU A 138 1.07 7.37 7.15
CA LEU A 138 1.47 8.08 5.93
C LEU A 138 1.63 7.10 4.75
N TYR A 139 2.26 5.96 4.98
CA TYR A 139 2.42 4.95 3.94
C TYR A 139 1.09 4.31 3.54
N ARG A 140 0.18 4.06 4.48
CA ARG A 140 -1.18 3.57 4.19
C ARG A 140 -2.02 4.58 3.42
N ILE A 141 -1.88 5.89 3.72
CA ILE A 141 -2.50 6.96 2.94
C ILE A 141 -1.96 6.93 1.51
N TYR A 142 -0.63 6.89 1.35
CA TYR A 142 0.01 6.77 0.04
C TYR A 142 -0.53 5.59 -0.77
N LEU A 143 -0.59 4.39 -0.19
CA LEU A 143 -1.06 3.19 -0.88
C LEU A 143 -2.52 3.28 -1.32
N GLU A 144 -3.39 3.88 -0.52
CA GLU A 144 -4.78 4.05 -0.88
C GLU A 144 -4.92 5.06 -2.02
N LEU A 145 -4.19 6.18 -1.96
CA LEU A 145 -4.21 7.21 -2.99
C LEU A 145 -3.67 6.69 -4.33
N ILE A 146 -2.50 6.02 -4.33
CA ILE A 146 -1.92 5.47 -5.56
C ILE A 146 -2.79 4.37 -6.16
N THR A 147 -3.41 3.53 -5.32
CA THR A 147 -4.35 2.50 -5.76
C THR A 147 -5.60 3.12 -6.41
N ASN A 148 -6.10 4.22 -5.86
CA ASN A 148 -7.24 4.94 -6.43
C ASN A 148 -6.88 5.57 -7.79
N ILE A 149 -5.71 6.15 -7.92
CA ILE A 149 -5.21 6.64 -9.22
C ILE A 149 -5.17 5.50 -10.23
N ILE A 150 -4.53 4.39 -9.91
CA ILE A 150 -4.41 3.23 -10.81
C ILE A 150 -5.77 2.70 -11.25
N LYS A 151 -6.72 2.58 -10.33
CA LYS A 151 -8.03 1.97 -10.62
C LYS A 151 -9.00 2.89 -11.35
N HIS A 152 -8.93 4.19 -11.09
CA HIS A 152 -10.02 5.09 -11.44
C HIS A 152 -9.63 6.24 -12.37
N SER A 153 -8.32 6.55 -12.52
CA SER A 153 -7.90 7.71 -13.30
C SER A 153 -7.76 7.44 -14.80
N GLY A 154 -7.51 6.18 -15.20
CA GLY A 154 -7.10 5.87 -16.57
C GLY A 154 -5.75 6.50 -16.96
N SER A 155 -4.93 6.88 -15.98
CA SER A 155 -3.64 7.55 -16.23
C SER A 155 -2.64 6.60 -16.90
N THR A 156 -1.81 7.18 -17.76
CA THR A 156 -0.68 6.50 -18.41
C THR A 156 0.67 6.92 -17.83
N LYS A 157 0.69 7.98 -17.01
CA LYS A 157 1.89 8.49 -16.34
C LYS A 157 1.54 8.88 -14.91
N ILE A 158 2.35 8.42 -13.97
CA ILE A 158 2.25 8.77 -12.55
C ILE A 158 3.63 9.22 -12.06
N VAL A 159 3.68 10.33 -11.34
CA VAL A 159 4.90 10.81 -10.68
C VAL A 159 4.62 10.87 -9.19
N VAL A 160 5.50 10.24 -8.41
CA VAL A 160 5.46 10.25 -6.94
C VAL A 160 6.66 11.04 -6.46
N LYS A 161 6.43 12.15 -5.78
CA LYS A 161 7.49 13.02 -5.28
C LYS A 161 7.44 13.11 -3.76
N CYS A 162 8.60 12.88 -3.11
CA CYS A 162 8.80 13.08 -1.69
C CYS A 162 9.80 14.20 -1.46
N THR A 163 9.40 15.22 -0.69
CA THR A 163 10.26 16.37 -0.36
C THR A 163 10.19 16.70 1.12
N LYS A 164 11.23 17.34 1.63
CA LYS A 164 11.27 17.92 2.97
C LYS A 164 11.33 19.44 2.83
N ILE A 165 10.35 20.13 3.38
CA ILE A 165 10.31 21.61 3.43
C ILE A 165 10.29 21.99 4.89
N GLU A 166 11.41 22.49 5.42
CA GLU A 166 11.55 22.77 6.85
C GLU A 166 11.19 21.56 7.71
N ASN A 167 10.13 21.65 8.51
CA ASN A 167 9.58 20.60 9.38
C ASN A 167 8.36 19.91 8.76
N LEU A 168 8.20 19.97 7.44
CA LEU A 168 7.12 19.31 6.72
C LEU A 168 7.69 18.20 5.83
N PHE A 169 7.13 17.00 5.96
CA PHE A 169 7.21 16.00 4.93
C PHE A 169 6.10 16.24 3.92
N VAL A 170 6.44 16.37 2.66
CA VAL A 170 5.49 16.61 1.58
C VAL A 170 5.56 15.46 0.59
N LEU A 171 4.44 14.79 0.41
CA LEU A 171 4.24 13.75 -0.59
C LEU A 171 3.29 14.28 -1.67
N VAL A 172 3.75 14.26 -2.92
CA VAL A 172 2.93 14.68 -4.08
C VAL A 172 2.76 13.50 -5.02
N LEU A 173 1.53 13.24 -5.41
CA LEU A 173 1.15 12.27 -6.43
C LEU A 173 0.58 13.03 -7.63
N MET A 174 1.25 12.99 -8.78
CA MET A 174 0.79 13.64 -10.01
C MET A 174 0.45 12.58 -11.06
N HIS A 175 -0.60 12.79 -11.83
CA HIS A 175 -0.98 11.88 -12.90
C HIS A 175 -1.75 12.60 -14.03
N ASN A 176 -1.64 12.10 -15.24
CA ASN A 176 -2.26 12.66 -16.45
C ASN A 176 -3.66 12.11 -16.77
N GLY A 177 -4.25 11.33 -15.86
CA GLY A 177 -5.61 10.79 -16.01
C GLY A 177 -6.67 11.71 -15.40
N ILE A 178 -7.87 11.17 -15.16
CA ILE A 178 -8.95 11.88 -14.48
C ILE A 178 -8.73 11.77 -12.96
N GLY A 179 -8.86 12.90 -12.24
CA GLY A 179 -8.69 12.96 -10.78
C GLY A 179 -9.82 13.69 -10.09
N LEU A 180 -9.64 13.89 -8.79
CA LEU A 180 -10.53 14.73 -7.97
C LEU A 180 -9.96 16.13 -7.88
N THR A 181 -10.85 17.12 -7.90
CA THR A 181 -10.54 18.49 -7.47
C THR A 181 -10.78 18.61 -5.96
N GLU A 182 -10.31 19.73 -5.36
CA GLU A 182 -10.59 20.00 -3.95
C GLU A 182 -12.09 20.05 -3.67
N GLN A 183 -12.88 20.64 -4.59
CA GLN A 183 -14.34 20.70 -4.45
C GLN A 183 -14.97 19.28 -4.49
N ASP A 184 -14.54 18.41 -5.43
CA ASP A 184 -15.02 17.04 -5.51
C ASP A 184 -14.72 16.26 -4.22
N TYR A 185 -13.56 16.48 -3.62
CA TYR A 185 -13.18 15.85 -2.36
C TYR A 185 -14.06 16.30 -1.20
N LEU A 186 -14.30 17.62 -1.09
CA LEU A 186 -15.18 18.19 -0.05
C LEU A 186 -16.63 17.72 -0.21
N ASP A 187 -17.16 17.72 -1.44
CA ASP A 187 -18.51 17.25 -1.73
C ASP A 187 -18.70 15.77 -1.40
N LYS A 188 -17.71 14.94 -1.73
CA LYS A 188 -17.69 13.52 -1.32
C LYS A 188 -17.61 13.37 0.20
N GLN A 189 -16.86 14.23 0.88
CA GLN A 189 -16.76 14.23 2.34
C GLN A 189 -18.09 14.53 3.01
N ALA A 190 -18.88 15.44 2.43
CA ALA A 190 -20.18 15.85 2.96
C ALA A 190 -21.30 14.81 2.68
N ASN A 191 -21.32 14.18 1.50
CA ASN A 191 -22.46 13.42 1.02
C ASN A 191 -22.28 11.89 1.07
N SER A 192 -21.21 11.35 0.51
CA SER A 192 -20.92 9.91 0.60
C SER A 192 -19.50 9.61 0.16
N MET A 193 -18.60 9.45 1.11
CA MET A 193 -17.24 8.99 0.84
C MET A 193 -17.23 7.47 0.67
N GLY A 194 -16.64 7.00 -0.41
CA GLY A 194 -16.28 5.58 -0.53
C GLY A 194 -15.31 5.18 0.60
N LEU A 195 -15.33 3.90 0.97
CA LEU A 195 -14.56 3.38 2.12
C LEU A 195 -13.07 3.77 2.09
N GLY A 196 -12.45 3.79 0.91
CA GLY A 196 -11.04 4.15 0.72
C GLY A 196 -10.74 5.60 1.08
N LEU A 197 -11.46 6.56 0.49
CA LEU A 197 -11.28 7.98 0.79
C LEU A 197 -11.64 8.33 2.24
N LYS A 198 -12.65 7.66 2.82
CA LYS A 198 -12.98 7.79 4.23
C LYS A 198 -11.83 7.34 5.12
N SER A 199 -11.18 6.23 4.77
CA SER A 199 -9.99 5.73 5.47
C SER A 199 -8.83 6.72 5.39
N VAL A 200 -8.58 7.32 4.21
CA VAL A 200 -7.59 8.40 4.01
C VAL A 200 -7.91 9.59 4.91
N SER A 201 -9.14 10.13 4.84
CA SER A 201 -9.56 11.28 5.64
C SER A 201 -9.37 11.07 7.15
N ASN A 202 -9.73 9.89 7.64
CA ASN A 202 -9.59 9.55 9.07
C ASN A 202 -8.11 9.49 9.49
N ARG A 203 -7.22 8.90 8.66
CA ARG A 203 -5.78 8.84 8.95
C ARG A 203 -5.14 10.22 8.88
N VAL A 204 -5.44 11.01 7.84
CA VAL A 204 -4.96 12.38 7.70
C VAL A 204 -5.26 13.20 8.96
N LYS A 205 -6.51 13.13 9.45
CA LYS A 205 -6.90 13.80 10.70
C LYS A 205 -6.16 13.27 11.93
N ARG A 206 -5.97 11.95 12.02
CA ARG A 206 -5.30 11.31 13.17
C ARG A 206 -3.87 11.74 13.34
N ILE A 207 -3.12 11.86 12.24
CA ILE A 207 -1.70 12.26 12.26
C ILE A 207 -1.51 13.78 12.13
N GLY A 208 -2.57 14.58 12.12
CA GLY A 208 -2.47 16.03 11.98
C GLY A 208 -1.92 16.50 10.61
N ALA A 209 -2.04 15.68 9.57
CA ALA A 209 -1.62 16.03 8.23
C ALA A 209 -2.70 16.84 7.49
N ASN A 210 -2.30 17.45 6.38
CA ASN A 210 -3.21 18.13 5.45
C ASN A 210 -3.11 17.47 4.08
N ILE A 211 -4.25 17.37 3.39
CA ILE A 211 -4.32 16.82 2.04
C ILE A 211 -5.02 17.82 1.13
N HIS A 212 -4.48 18.04 -0.07
CA HIS A 212 -5.02 18.94 -1.09
C HIS A 212 -5.10 18.24 -2.44
N PHE A 213 -6.14 18.56 -3.21
CA PHE A 213 -6.39 18.03 -4.53
C PHE A 213 -6.43 19.19 -5.53
N GLU A 214 -5.60 19.12 -6.55
CA GLU A 214 -5.49 20.19 -7.53
C GLU A 214 -5.60 19.64 -8.96
N LYS A 215 -6.22 20.42 -9.83
CA LYS A 215 -6.25 20.21 -11.27
C LYS A 215 -5.42 21.27 -11.95
N SER A 216 -4.48 20.86 -12.81
CA SER A 216 -3.67 21.71 -13.66
C SER A 216 -3.88 21.37 -15.14
N ASP A 217 -3.21 22.13 -16.03
CA ASP A 217 -3.24 21.85 -17.47
C ASP A 217 -2.57 20.51 -17.80
N ASP A 218 -1.60 20.06 -16.99
CA ASP A 218 -0.86 18.81 -17.16
C ASP A 218 -1.52 17.58 -16.51
N GLY A 219 -2.64 17.77 -15.80
CA GLY A 219 -3.34 16.67 -15.13
C GLY A 219 -3.82 17.02 -13.73
N TYR A 220 -3.75 16.04 -12.84
CA TYR A 220 -4.20 16.16 -11.45
C TYR A 220 -3.06 15.88 -10.49
N SER A 221 -3.07 16.57 -9.35
CA SER A 221 -2.15 16.31 -8.26
C SER A 221 -2.87 16.14 -6.92
N ILE A 222 -2.27 15.30 -6.07
CA ILE A 222 -2.67 15.13 -4.67
C ILE A 222 -1.44 15.43 -3.85
N GLU A 223 -1.54 16.40 -2.95
CA GLU A 223 -0.47 16.79 -2.06
C GLU A 223 -0.84 16.49 -0.61
N LEU A 224 0.00 15.70 0.07
CA LEU A 224 -0.09 15.40 1.50
C LEU A 224 1.05 16.09 2.23
N ARG A 225 0.72 16.96 3.18
CA ARG A 225 1.68 17.67 4.05
C ARG A 225 1.56 17.16 5.47
N TYR A 226 2.64 16.64 6.01
CA TYR A 226 2.72 16.14 7.36
C TYR A 226 3.78 16.90 8.16
N PRO A 227 3.40 17.59 9.26
CA PRO A 227 4.36 18.24 10.16
C PRO A 227 5.03 17.19 11.03
N PHE A 228 6.37 17.19 11.08
CA PHE A 228 7.12 16.31 11.98
C PHE A 228 8.05 17.15 12.89
N ASN A 229 8.28 16.64 14.09
CA ASN A 229 9.22 17.27 15.02
C ASN A 229 10.65 16.95 14.57
N ALA A 230 11.47 18.01 14.42
CA ALA A 230 12.86 17.92 13.98
C ALA A 230 13.76 17.35 15.10
#